data_b38680382ad6db701f3628fbc846bfd5
#
_entry.id   b38680382ad6db701f3628fbc846bfd5
#
_cell.length_a   1.000
_cell.length_b   1.000
_cell.length_c   1.000
_cell.angle_alpha   90.00
_cell.angle_beta   90.00
_cell.angle_gamma   90.00
#
_symmetry.space_group_name_H-M   'P 1'
#
loop_
_entity.id
_entity.type
_entity.pdbx_description
1 polymer ?
#
loop_
_entity_poly.entity_id
_entity_poly.type
_entity_poly.pdbx_seq_one_letter_code
_entity_poly.pdbx_strand_id
1 'polypeptide(L)'
;MSLRAERKQQSHQAILDAALVLSSRGRAFSNISLRELSREVGLVPTAFYRHFKDMQQLGLELLDQVAINLKGVLNRLVEALYQVHSDTETSIGLFLQAVEEHPEPWLFFSTERWGGSDFLRTSIERELQFLVADLVDELGNLYSAQGIESPQHLKLLVQMLVDLSLNWAMGWLRIQGLSDVDLQQSRAAEFKAQTVIQMQLLFQDIHA
;
A
#
# COMPACT_ATOMS: atom_id res chain seq x y z
N MET A 1 -15.72 13.76 -23.86
CA MET A 1 -15.66 12.27 -24.00
C MET A 1 -17.05 11.77 -24.36
N SER A 2 -17.20 10.65 -25.11
CA SER A 2 -18.53 10.15 -25.43
C SER A 2 -19.11 9.35 -24.27
N LEU A 3 -20.42 9.39 -24.03
CA LEU A 3 -21.14 8.60 -23.02
C LEU A 3 -20.79 7.10 -23.06
N ARG A 4 -20.45 6.59 -24.23
CA ARG A 4 -20.03 5.18 -24.40
C ARG A 4 -18.62 4.93 -23.84
N ALA A 5 -17.70 5.89 -24.00
CA ALA A 5 -16.35 5.78 -23.44
C ALA A 5 -16.38 5.87 -21.90
N GLU A 6 -17.20 6.77 -21.36
CA GLU A 6 -17.38 6.91 -19.91
C GLU A 6 -17.95 5.63 -19.27
N ARG A 7 -19.00 5.05 -19.87
CA ARG A 7 -19.57 3.77 -19.39
C ARG A 7 -18.57 2.62 -19.47
N LYS A 8 -17.73 2.59 -20.51
CA LYS A 8 -16.67 1.58 -20.62
C LYS A 8 -15.64 1.74 -19.50
N GLN A 9 -15.23 2.97 -19.23
CA GLN A 9 -14.27 3.25 -18.16
C GLN A 9 -14.85 2.94 -16.77
N GLN A 10 -16.12 3.31 -16.53
CA GLN A 10 -16.80 2.96 -15.28
C GLN A 10 -16.89 1.44 -15.06
N SER A 11 -17.25 0.67 -16.11
CA SER A 11 -17.29 -0.80 -16.01
C SER A 11 -15.91 -1.40 -15.80
N HIS A 12 -14.87 -0.83 -16.41
CA HIS A 12 -13.48 -1.25 -16.22
C HIS A 12 -13.05 -1.04 -14.77
N GLN A 13 -13.28 0.15 -14.21
CA GLN A 13 -12.96 0.46 -12.82
C GLN A 13 -13.75 -0.41 -11.86
N ALA A 14 -15.04 -0.64 -12.08
CA ALA A 14 -15.85 -1.50 -11.24
C ALA A 14 -15.33 -2.94 -11.16
N ILE A 15 -14.70 -3.46 -12.23
CA ILE A 15 -14.06 -4.78 -12.21
C ILE A 15 -12.80 -4.75 -11.31
N LEU A 16 -11.97 -3.70 -11.40
CA LEU A 16 -10.78 -3.53 -10.56
C LEU A 16 -11.16 -3.40 -9.08
N ASP A 17 -12.15 -2.55 -8.77
CA ASP A 17 -12.64 -2.35 -7.40
C ASP A 17 -13.19 -3.65 -6.78
N ALA A 18 -13.97 -4.40 -7.55
CA ALA A 18 -14.49 -5.69 -7.09
C ALA A 18 -13.38 -6.73 -6.87
N ALA A 19 -12.37 -6.75 -7.74
CA ALA A 19 -11.21 -7.63 -7.59
C ALA A 19 -10.42 -7.28 -6.33
N LEU A 20 -10.22 -6.00 -6.04
CA LEU A 20 -9.56 -5.52 -4.83
C LEU A 20 -10.33 -5.93 -3.57
N VAL A 21 -11.63 -5.66 -3.52
CA VAL A 21 -12.51 -6.04 -2.40
C VAL A 21 -12.52 -7.55 -2.17
N LEU A 22 -12.60 -8.36 -3.23
CA LEU A 22 -12.56 -9.82 -3.10
C LEU A 22 -11.22 -10.32 -2.57
N SER A 23 -10.11 -9.71 -2.98
CA SER A 23 -8.75 -10.05 -2.52
C SER A 23 -8.51 -9.66 -1.06
N SER A 24 -9.15 -8.59 -0.57
CA SER A 24 -9.00 -8.13 0.81
C SER A 24 -9.71 -9.00 1.84
N ARG A 25 -10.57 -9.94 1.40
CA ARG A 25 -11.28 -10.89 2.28
C ARG A 25 -10.42 -12.09 2.73
N GLY A 26 -9.10 -11.96 2.75
CA GLY A 26 -8.17 -12.99 3.24
C GLY A 26 -7.89 -14.12 2.25
N ARG A 27 -8.12 -13.89 0.97
CA ARG A 27 -7.83 -14.85 -0.12
C ARG A 27 -6.90 -14.22 -1.14
N ALA A 28 -5.95 -15.02 -1.62
CA ALA A 28 -5.11 -14.58 -2.73
C ALA A 28 -5.96 -14.32 -4.00
N PHE A 29 -5.57 -13.32 -4.78
CA PHE A 29 -6.20 -12.96 -6.04
C PHE A 29 -6.27 -14.16 -7.01
N SER A 30 -5.24 -15.01 -7.02
CA SER A 30 -5.19 -16.24 -7.82
C SER A 30 -6.32 -17.24 -7.53
N ASN A 31 -6.97 -17.12 -6.36
CA ASN A 31 -8.10 -17.96 -5.95
C ASN A 31 -9.47 -17.35 -6.31
N ILE A 32 -9.48 -16.17 -6.93
CA ILE A 32 -10.70 -15.52 -7.40
C ILE A 32 -11.01 -16.02 -8.81
N SER A 33 -12.19 -16.60 -9.00
CA SER A 33 -12.64 -17.03 -10.32
C SER A 33 -13.28 -15.88 -11.10
N LEU A 34 -13.14 -15.89 -12.42
CA LEU A 34 -13.82 -14.96 -13.30
C LEU A 34 -15.35 -14.95 -13.08
N ARG A 35 -15.93 -16.10 -12.78
CA ARG A 35 -17.39 -16.22 -12.51
C ARG A 35 -17.79 -15.49 -11.23
N GLU A 36 -16.98 -15.61 -10.19
CA GLU A 36 -17.20 -14.93 -8.92
C GLU A 36 -17.08 -13.41 -9.07
N LEU A 37 -16.00 -12.97 -9.72
CA LEU A 37 -15.77 -11.54 -10.02
C LEU A 37 -16.91 -10.96 -10.87
N SER A 38 -17.33 -11.65 -11.93
CA SER A 38 -18.42 -11.19 -12.79
C SER A 38 -19.75 -11.07 -12.02
N ARG A 39 -20.01 -11.97 -11.08
CA ARG A 39 -21.20 -11.92 -10.21
C ARG A 39 -21.13 -10.73 -9.26
N GLU A 40 -19.97 -10.45 -8.66
CA GLU A 40 -19.77 -9.30 -7.77
C GLU A 40 -20.04 -7.96 -8.47
N VAL A 41 -19.61 -7.83 -9.73
CA VAL A 41 -19.83 -6.62 -10.56
C VAL A 41 -21.22 -6.57 -11.21
N GLY A 42 -21.96 -7.69 -11.20
CA GLY A 42 -23.23 -7.78 -11.93
C GLY A 42 -23.08 -7.90 -13.45
N LEU A 43 -21.92 -8.42 -13.92
CA LEU A 43 -21.63 -8.60 -15.35
C LEU A 43 -21.77 -10.07 -15.76
N VAL A 44 -22.07 -10.30 -17.04
CA VAL A 44 -21.91 -11.63 -17.63
C VAL A 44 -20.42 -11.87 -17.91
N PRO A 45 -19.89 -13.11 -17.75
CA PRO A 45 -18.47 -13.39 -17.93
C PRO A 45 -17.89 -12.97 -19.28
N THR A 46 -18.70 -13.00 -20.34
CA THR A 46 -18.29 -12.53 -21.69
C THR A 46 -18.04 -11.02 -21.75
N ALA A 47 -18.65 -10.22 -20.87
CA ALA A 47 -18.43 -8.78 -20.81
C ALA A 47 -17.04 -8.43 -20.23
N PHE A 48 -16.47 -9.28 -19.37
CA PHE A 48 -15.12 -9.14 -18.85
C PHE A 48 -14.08 -9.01 -19.97
N TYR A 49 -14.16 -9.86 -20.98
CA TYR A 49 -13.20 -9.90 -22.09
C TYR A 49 -13.21 -8.65 -22.99
N ARG A 50 -14.14 -7.70 -22.76
CA ARG A 50 -14.12 -6.38 -23.40
C ARG A 50 -13.18 -5.40 -22.69
N HIS A 51 -12.74 -5.74 -21.47
CA HIS A 51 -11.92 -4.92 -20.59
C HIS A 51 -10.54 -5.52 -20.37
N PHE A 52 -10.47 -6.82 -20.13
CA PHE A 52 -9.24 -7.55 -19.81
C PHE A 52 -9.14 -8.81 -20.67
N LYS A 53 -7.94 -9.13 -21.10
CA LYS A 53 -7.65 -10.35 -21.87
C LYS A 53 -7.86 -11.60 -21.03
N ASP A 54 -7.44 -11.54 -19.77
CA ASP A 54 -7.47 -12.63 -18.79
C ASP A 54 -7.37 -12.08 -17.35
N MET A 55 -7.49 -12.96 -16.36
CA MET A 55 -7.33 -12.61 -14.95
C MET A 55 -5.91 -12.13 -14.62
N GLN A 56 -4.90 -12.55 -15.37
CA GLN A 56 -3.52 -12.12 -15.18
C GLN A 56 -3.35 -10.64 -15.52
N GLN A 57 -3.90 -10.19 -16.66
CA GLN A 57 -3.90 -8.77 -17.01
C GLN A 57 -4.63 -7.92 -15.96
N LEU A 58 -5.79 -8.40 -15.48
CA LEU A 58 -6.50 -7.73 -14.39
C LEU A 58 -5.64 -7.61 -13.13
N GLY A 59 -4.96 -8.69 -12.73
CA GLY A 59 -4.10 -8.69 -11.54
C GLY A 59 -2.93 -7.73 -11.64
N LEU A 60 -2.30 -7.59 -12.81
CA LEU A 60 -1.24 -6.61 -13.05
C LEU A 60 -1.75 -5.19 -12.98
N GLU A 61 -2.87 -4.89 -13.63
CA GLU A 61 -3.43 -3.54 -13.63
C GLU A 61 -3.94 -3.14 -12.23
N LEU A 62 -4.47 -4.11 -11.47
CA LEU A 62 -4.81 -3.92 -10.07
C LEU A 62 -3.57 -3.63 -9.23
N LEU A 63 -2.48 -4.36 -9.44
CA LEU A 63 -1.21 -4.13 -8.76
C LEU A 63 -0.68 -2.72 -9.04
N ASP A 64 -0.72 -2.26 -10.29
CA ASP A 64 -0.28 -0.91 -10.67
C ASP A 64 -1.08 0.17 -9.90
N GLN A 65 -2.41 0.03 -9.81
CA GLN A 65 -3.26 0.96 -9.04
C GLN A 65 -2.94 0.93 -7.54
N VAL A 66 -2.75 -0.26 -6.97
CA VAL A 66 -2.39 -0.44 -5.57
C VAL A 66 -1.02 0.17 -5.28
N ALA A 67 -0.02 -0.08 -6.13
CA ALA A 67 1.32 0.49 -5.98
C ALA A 67 1.31 2.02 -5.98
N ILE A 68 0.55 2.65 -6.89
CA ILE A 68 0.36 4.10 -6.94
C ILE A 68 -0.26 4.62 -5.63
N ASN A 69 -1.25 3.93 -5.09
CA ASN A 69 -1.92 4.29 -3.86
C ASN A 69 -0.97 4.22 -2.66
N LEU A 70 -0.26 3.10 -2.50
CA LEU A 70 0.74 2.90 -1.44
C LEU A 70 1.85 3.96 -1.52
N LYS A 71 2.37 4.22 -2.72
CA LYS A 71 3.37 5.27 -2.95
C LYS A 71 2.87 6.62 -2.47
N GLY A 72 1.64 7.01 -2.81
CA GLY A 72 1.05 8.27 -2.37
C GLY A 72 0.93 8.39 -0.84
N VAL A 73 0.66 7.29 -0.13
CA VAL A 73 0.64 7.29 1.35
C VAL A 73 2.05 7.39 1.92
N LEU A 74 3.01 6.65 1.36
CA LEU A 74 4.40 6.67 1.84
C LEU A 74 5.10 8.00 1.57
N ASN A 75 4.84 8.64 0.42
CA ASN A 75 5.34 9.99 0.14
C ASN A 75 4.85 10.99 1.19
N ARG A 76 3.54 10.97 1.52
CA ARG A 76 3.00 11.84 2.58
C ARG A 76 3.62 11.57 3.96
N LEU A 77 3.92 10.32 4.28
CA LEU A 77 4.62 9.97 5.51
C LEU A 77 6.03 10.58 5.52
N VAL A 78 6.77 10.43 4.42
CA VAL A 78 8.10 11.00 4.26
C VAL A 78 8.07 12.52 4.34
N GLU A 79 7.20 13.18 3.57
CA GLU A 79 7.06 14.64 3.61
C GLU A 79 6.74 15.15 5.02
N ALA A 80 5.83 14.48 5.73
CA ALA A 80 5.45 14.86 7.09
C ALA A 80 6.62 14.77 8.07
N LEU A 81 7.52 13.81 7.91
CA LEU A 81 8.72 13.67 8.75
C LEU A 81 9.72 14.81 8.56
N TYR A 82 9.73 15.48 7.41
CA TYR A 82 10.65 16.56 7.09
C TYR A 82 10.10 17.97 7.34
N GLN A 83 8.82 18.09 7.64
CA GLN A 83 8.26 19.40 8.01
C GLN A 83 8.80 19.84 9.39
N VAL A 84 9.36 21.04 9.44
CA VAL A 84 10.09 21.64 10.58
C VAL A 84 9.30 21.66 11.90
N HIS A 85 7.98 21.43 11.86
CA HIS A 85 7.08 21.43 13.03
C HIS A 85 6.25 20.16 13.17
N SER A 86 6.48 19.13 12.36
CA SER A 86 5.75 17.88 12.48
C SER A 86 6.48 16.96 13.46
N ASP A 87 5.77 16.54 14.52
CA ASP A 87 6.29 15.49 15.36
C ASP A 87 6.07 14.13 14.72
N THR A 88 6.92 13.17 15.05
CA THR A 88 6.86 11.80 14.54
C THR A 88 5.52 11.12 14.87
N GLU A 89 4.93 11.45 16.04
CA GLU A 89 3.66 10.89 16.49
C GLU A 89 2.50 11.30 15.56
N THR A 90 2.45 12.57 15.19
CA THR A 90 1.46 13.09 14.23
C THR A 90 1.63 12.44 12.85
N SER A 91 2.85 12.31 12.35
CA SER A 91 3.14 11.69 11.05
C SER A 91 2.71 10.22 11.01
N ILE A 92 3.03 9.45 12.06
CA ILE A 92 2.58 8.07 12.21
C ILE A 92 1.06 7.99 12.36
N GLY A 93 0.46 8.90 13.11
CA GLY A 93 -0.99 8.98 13.25
C GLY A 93 -1.71 9.12 11.90
N LEU A 94 -1.25 10.04 11.05
CA LEU A 94 -1.77 10.25 9.70
C LEU A 94 -1.56 9.04 8.79
N PHE A 95 -0.41 8.38 8.88
CA PHE A 95 -0.14 7.15 8.13
C PHE A 95 -1.13 6.04 8.53
N LEU A 96 -1.28 5.76 9.83
CA LEU A 96 -2.18 4.72 10.31
C LEU A 96 -3.66 5.02 10.00
N GLN A 97 -4.05 6.29 10.05
CA GLN A 97 -5.37 6.72 9.62
C GLN A 97 -5.60 6.44 8.13
N ALA A 98 -4.65 6.78 7.26
CA ALA A 98 -4.75 6.50 5.82
C ALA A 98 -4.85 4.99 5.51
N VAL A 99 -4.16 4.16 6.30
CA VAL A 99 -4.27 2.69 6.21
C VAL A 99 -5.67 2.21 6.61
N GLU A 100 -6.25 2.79 7.67
CA GLU A 100 -7.57 2.42 8.19
C GLU A 100 -8.71 2.87 7.26
N GLU A 101 -8.59 4.04 6.65
CA GLU A 101 -9.56 4.57 5.68
C GLU A 101 -9.62 3.74 4.39
N HIS A 102 -8.50 3.16 3.97
CA HIS A 102 -8.38 2.35 2.75
C HIS A 102 -7.53 1.09 3.01
N PRO A 103 -8.10 0.07 3.68
CA PRO A 103 -7.33 -1.14 4.05
C PRO A 103 -7.06 -2.09 2.88
N GLU A 104 -7.93 -2.09 1.85
CA GLU A 104 -7.88 -3.08 0.78
C GLU A 104 -6.56 -3.11 0.00
N PRO A 105 -5.95 -1.97 -0.39
CA PRO A 105 -4.64 -1.95 -1.03
C PRO A 105 -3.54 -2.63 -0.22
N TRP A 106 -3.50 -2.39 1.09
CA TRP A 106 -2.51 -2.96 2.01
C TRP A 106 -2.68 -4.46 2.17
N LEU A 107 -3.94 -4.92 2.31
CA LEU A 107 -4.30 -6.33 2.41
C LEU A 107 -3.96 -7.08 1.13
N PHE A 108 -4.33 -6.53 -0.03
CA PHE A 108 -4.00 -7.11 -1.34
C PHE A 108 -2.49 -7.26 -1.50
N PHE A 109 -1.75 -6.15 -1.34
CA PHE A 109 -0.31 -6.14 -1.56
C PHE A 109 0.43 -7.12 -0.64
N SER A 110 0.10 -7.12 0.65
CA SER A 110 0.73 -8.02 1.62
C SER A 110 0.35 -9.49 1.38
N THR A 111 -0.91 -9.78 1.04
CA THR A 111 -1.36 -11.15 0.75
C THR A 111 -0.67 -11.70 -0.50
N GLU A 112 -0.58 -10.91 -1.57
CA GLU A 112 0.04 -11.34 -2.82
C GLU A 112 1.57 -11.43 -2.72
N ARG A 113 2.22 -10.59 -1.91
CA ARG A 113 3.67 -10.63 -1.68
C ARG A 113 4.12 -11.97 -1.10
N TRP A 114 3.34 -12.54 -0.17
CA TRP A 114 3.73 -13.72 0.59
C TRP A 114 2.99 -15.01 0.22
N GLY A 115 1.80 -14.92 -0.32
CA GLY A 115 0.92 -16.06 -0.59
C GLY A 115 0.31 -16.10 -1.98
N GLY A 116 0.58 -15.11 -2.83
CA GLY A 116 0.03 -14.99 -4.17
C GLY A 116 0.67 -15.91 -5.22
N SER A 117 0.26 -15.73 -6.47
CA SER A 117 0.86 -16.42 -7.61
C SER A 117 2.29 -15.93 -7.86
N ASP A 118 3.16 -16.81 -8.40
CA ASP A 118 4.54 -16.46 -8.73
C ASP A 118 4.66 -15.21 -9.60
N PHE A 119 3.73 -15.05 -10.53
CA PHE A 119 3.73 -13.92 -11.44
C PHE A 119 3.42 -12.60 -10.72
N LEU A 120 2.44 -12.54 -9.80
CA LEU A 120 2.15 -11.34 -9.01
C LEU A 120 3.28 -11.06 -8.03
N ARG A 121 3.83 -12.08 -7.39
CA ARG A 121 4.96 -11.95 -6.47
C ARG A 121 6.17 -11.30 -7.14
N THR A 122 6.56 -11.79 -8.33
CA THR A 122 7.66 -11.19 -9.11
C THR A 122 7.35 -9.75 -9.53
N SER A 123 6.09 -9.46 -9.87
CA SER A 123 5.68 -8.10 -10.22
C SER A 123 5.71 -7.16 -9.00
N ILE A 124 5.27 -7.64 -7.83
CA ILE A 124 5.35 -6.89 -6.57
C ILE A 124 6.80 -6.58 -6.18
N GLU A 125 7.71 -7.54 -6.32
CA GLU A 125 9.14 -7.31 -6.05
C GLU A 125 9.70 -6.19 -6.93
N ARG A 126 9.31 -6.14 -8.19
CA ARG A 126 9.69 -5.07 -9.12
C ARG A 126 9.07 -3.73 -8.72
N GLU A 127 7.77 -3.70 -8.38
CA GLU A 127 7.10 -2.47 -7.92
C GLU A 127 7.72 -1.92 -6.63
N LEU A 128 8.12 -2.80 -5.69
CA LEU A 128 8.87 -2.39 -4.50
C LEU A 128 10.21 -1.76 -4.83
N GLN A 129 10.94 -2.30 -5.82
CA GLN A 129 12.21 -1.71 -6.24
C GLN A 129 12.01 -0.32 -6.85
N PHE A 130 10.97 -0.13 -7.66
CA PHE A 130 10.62 1.19 -8.19
C PHE A 130 10.20 2.16 -7.08
N LEU A 131 9.36 1.72 -6.15
CA LEU A 131 8.93 2.52 -5.01
C LEU A 131 10.14 2.98 -4.16
N VAL A 132 11.07 2.07 -3.87
CA VAL A 132 12.30 2.42 -3.13
C VAL A 132 13.15 3.40 -3.92
N ALA A 133 13.33 3.23 -5.23
CA ALA A 133 14.10 4.14 -6.07
C ALA A 133 13.49 5.55 -6.08
N ASP A 134 12.19 5.65 -6.29
CA ASP A 134 11.46 6.92 -6.30
C ASP A 134 11.56 7.66 -4.95
N LEU A 135 11.39 6.94 -3.83
CA LEU A 135 11.53 7.51 -2.48
C LEU A 135 12.98 7.92 -2.17
N VAL A 136 13.97 7.18 -2.69
CA VAL A 136 15.39 7.56 -2.56
C VAL A 136 15.66 8.86 -3.30
N ASP A 137 15.13 9.03 -4.50
CA ASP A 137 15.30 10.26 -5.28
C ASP A 137 14.63 11.45 -4.59
N GLU A 138 13.42 11.26 -4.04
CA GLU A 138 12.69 12.30 -3.32
C GLU A 138 13.41 12.71 -2.02
N LEU A 139 13.78 11.74 -1.19
CA LEU A 139 14.56 11.96 0.02
C LEU A 139 15.96 12.51 -0.27
N GLY A 140 16.64 12.01 -1.31
CA GLY A 140 17.96 12.48 -1.72
C GLY A 140 18.00 13.98 -2.00
N ASN A 141 16.94 14.50 -2.62
CA ASN A 141 16.80 15.95 -2.83
C ASN A 141 16.65 16.73 -1.51
N LEU A 142 15.93 16.19 -0.54
CA LEU A 142 15.75 16.77 0.79
C LEU A 142 17.05 16.70 1.62
N TYR A 143 17.74 15.55 1.59
CA TYR A 143 19.03 15.35 2.29
C TYR A 143 20.16 16.19 1.74
N SER A 144 20.29 16.30 0.41
CA SER A 144 21.30 17.13 -0.23
C SER A 144 21.17 18.59 0.16
N ALA A 145 19.95 19.08 0.36
CA ALA A 145 19.68 20.43 0.87
C ALA A 145 20.16 20.62 2.33
N GLN A 146 20.35 19.53 3.09
CA GLN A 146 20.81 19.52 4.48
C GLN A 146 22.30 19.13 4.63
N GLY A 147 22.99 18.84 3.51
CA GLY A 147 24.43 18.51 3.53
C GLY A 147 24.75 17.06 3.89
N ILE A 148 23.78 16.15 3.83
CA ILE A 148 23.96 14.74 4.18
C ILE A 148 24.34 13.92 2.94
N GLU A 149 25.57 13.41 2.90
CA GLU A 149 26.12 12.68 1.78
C GLU A 149 26.31 11.18 2.07
N SER A 150 25.32 10.33 1.82
CA SER A 150 25.57 8.89 1.62
C SER A 150 24.42 8.17 0.88
N PRO A 151 24.51 8.05 -0.45
CA PRO A 151 23.45 7.42 -1.26
C PRO A 151 23.16 5.96 -0.90
N GLN A 152 24.19 5.21 -0.42
CA GLN A 152 24.00 3.79 -0.06
C GLN A 152 23.22 3.62 1.24
N HIS A 153 23.51 4.42 2.26
CA HIS A 153 22.79 4.41 3.52
C HIS A 153 21.34 4.85 3.31
N LEU A 154 21.11 5.86 2.48
CA LEU A 154 19.76 6.33 2.16
C LEU A 154 18.90 5.24 1.52
N LYS A 155 19.44 4.47 0.57
CA LYS A 155 18.71 3.37 -0.06
C LYS A 155 18.32 2.30 0.94
N LEU A 156 19.22 1.90 1.83
CA LEU A 156 18.91 0.90 2.88
C LEU A 156 17.87 1.43 3.86
N LEU A 157 17.97 2.68 4.26
CA LEU A 157 17.00 3.33 5.14
C LEU A 157 15.61 3.37 4.52
N VAL A 158 15.51 3.77 3.25
CA VAL A 158 14.23 3.79 2.52
C VAL A 158 13.65 2.37 2.40
N GLN A 159 14.49 1.37 2.11
CA GLN A 159 14.05 -0.02 2.04
C GLN A 159 13.51 -0.49 3.39
N MET A 160 14.20 -0.18 4.50
CA MET A 160 13.72 -0.49 5.85
C MET A 160 12.41 0.25 6.16
N LEU A 161 12.28 1.51 5.77
CA LEU A 161 11.04 2.29 5.96
C LEU A 161 9.85 1.65 5.22
N VAL A 162 10.04 1.26 3.96
CA VAL A 162 8.99 0.59 3.16
C VAL A 162 8.59 -0.73 3.81
N ASP A 163 9.55 -1.57 4.21
CA ASP A 163 9.26 -2.86 4.85
C ASP A 163 8.55 -2.68 6.20
N LEU A 164 9.00 -1.72 7.02
CA LEU A 164 8.34 -1.39 8.29
C LEU A 164 6.93 -0.86 8.07
N SER A 165 6.71 0.02 7.09
CA SER A 165 5.40 0.58 6.78
C SER A 165 4.38 -0.50 6.39
N LEU A 166 4.79 -1.50 5.61
CA LEU A 166 3.94 -2.65 5.29
C LEU A 166 3.61 -3.47 6.55
N ASN A 167 4.60 -3.70 7.44
CA ASN A 167 4.37 -4.40 8.70
C ASN A 167 3.45 -3.60 9.64
N TRP A 168 3.64 -2.27 9.72
CA TRP A 168 2.78 -1.40 10.53
C TRP A 168 1.35 -1.40 10.01
N ALA A 169 1.14 -1.31 8.71
CA ALA A 169 -0.19 -1.39 8.11
C ALA A 169 -0.90 -2.69 8.50
N MET A 170 -0.24 -3.83 8.34
CA MET A 170 -0.83 -5.14 8.68
C MET A 170 -1.04 -5.33 10.18
N GLY A 171 -0.11 -4.85 11.02
CA GLY A 171 -0.26 -4.85 12.47
C GLY A 171 -1.44 -4.00 12.93
N TRP A 172 -1.57 -2.79 12.38
CA TRP A 172 -2.67 -1.87 12.66
C TRP A 172 -4.02 -2.46 12.27
N LEU A 173 -4.18 -2.94 11.04
CA LEU A 173 -5.43 -3.53 10.56
C LEU A 173 -5.86 -4.75 11.39
N ARG A 174 -4.91 -5.54 11.89
CA ARG A 174 -5.20 -6.65 12.80
C ARG A 174 -5.77 -6.17 14.14
N ILE A 175 -5.22 -5.07 14.68
CA ILE A 175 -5.70 -4.48 15.92
C ILE A 175 -7.09 -3.89 15.73
N GLN A 176 -7.34 -3.19 14.61
CA GLN A 176 -8.65 -2.63 14.29
C GLN A 176 -9.74 -3.71 14.09
N GLY A 177 -9.35 -4.91 13.73
CA GLY A 177 -10.25 -6.07 13.61
C GLY A 177 -10.60 -6.77 14.94
N LEU A 178 -10.09 -6.32 16.11
CA LEU A 178 -10.44 -6.90 17.40
C LEU A 178 -11.87 -6.54 17.80
N SER A 179 -12.60 -7.54 18.31
CA SER A 179 -14.00 -7.36 18.75
C SER A 179 -14.12 -6.76 20.15
N ASP A 180 -13.09 -6.90 20.99
CA ASP A 180 -13.04 -6.35 22.34
C ASP A 180 -12.51 -4.91 22.24
N VAL A 181 -13.35 -3.94 22.53
CA VAL A 181 -13.07 -2.50 22.39
C VAL A 181 -11.97 -2.03 23.37
N ASP A 182 -11.98 -2.51 24.61
CA ASP A 182 -10.99 -2.10 25.60
C ASP A 182 -9.60 -2.65 25.23
N LEU A 183 -9.56 -3.91 24.79
CA LEU A 183 -8.34 -4.54 24.30
C LEU A 183 -7.85 -3.86 23.02
N GLN A 184 -8.73 -3.52 22.10
CA GLN A 184 -8.40 -2.79 20.86
C GLN A 184 -7.75 -1.44 21.17
N GLN A 185 -8.37 -0.64 22.05
CA GLN A 185 -7.84 0.68 22.42
C GLN A 185 -6.46 0.58 23.09
N SER A 186 -6.31 -0.35 24.05
CA SER A 186 -5.03 -0.59 24.72
C SER A 186 -3.93 -1.00 23.74
N ARG A 187 -4.22 -1.96 22.85
CA ARG A 187 -3.28 -2.42 21.82
C ARG A 187 -2.95 -1.35 20.80
N ALA A 188 -3.93 -0.53 20.42
CA ALA A 188 -3.73 0.58 19.48
C ALA A 188 -2.77 1.63 20.04
N ALA A 189 -2.93 1.99 21.33
CA ALA A 189 -2.03 2.94 22.00
C ALA A 189 -0.61 2.40 22.09
N GLU A 190 -0.44 1.15 22.53
CA GLU A 190 0.86 0.48 22.60
C GLU A 190 1.52 0.40 21.22
N PHE A 191 0.78 0.01 20.20
CA PHE A 191 1.28 -0.11 18.83
C PHE A 191 1.74 1.23 18.27
N LYS A 192 0.96 2.31 18.44
CA LYS A 192 1.35 3.66 18.03
C LYS A 192 2.67 4.08 18.69
N ALA A 193 2.79 3.90 20.02
CA ALA A 193 4.01 4.25 20.75
C ALA A 193 5.23 3.46 20.22
N GLN A 194 5.09 2.16 19.99
CA GLN A 194 6.16 1.32 19.42
C GLN A 194 6.55 1.77 18.01
N THR A 195 5.57 2.09 17.17
CA THR A 195 5.81 2.56 15.78
C THR A 195 6.56 3.89 15.77
N VAL A 196 6.21 4.82 16.67
CA VAL A 196 6.94 6.10 16.84
C VAL A 196 8.39 5.86 17.24
N ILE A 197 8.65 4.98 18.21
CA ILE A 197 10.02 4.63 18.61
C ILE A 197 10.81 4.01 17.45
N GLN A 198 10.20 3.08 16.70
CA GLN A 198 10.84 2.46 15.53
C GLN A 198 11.21 3.50 14.47
N MET A 199 10.32 4.45 14.21
CA MET A 199 10.59 5.54 13.28
C MET A 199 11.73 6.43 13.78
N GLN A 200 11.73 6.82 15.05
CA GLN A 200 12.81 7.63 15.64
C GLN A 200 14.15 6.91 15.55
N LEU A 201 14.21 5.61 15.85
CA LEU A 201 15.43 4.81 15.74
C LEU A 201 15.93 4.72 14.31
N LEU A 202 15.01 4.60 13.33
CA LEU A 202 15.37 4.52 11.91
C LEU A 202 16.06 5.80 11.42
N PHE A 203 15.67 6.96 11.96
CA PHE A 203 16.17 8.27 11.54
C PHE A 203 17.13 8.94 12.54
N GLN A 204 17.53 8.24 13.62
CA GLN A 204 18.34 8.81 14.71
C GLN A 204 19.70 9.33 14.23
N ASP A 205 20.38 8.60 13.36
CA ASP A 205 21.73 8.95 12.87
C ASP A 205 21.71 10.06 11.79
N ILE A 206 20.52 10.51 11.39
CA ILE A 206 20.36 11.53 10.34
C ILE A 206 20.34 12.93 10.94
N HIS A 207 20.00 13.04 12.22
CA HIS A 207 19.92 14.31 12.94
C HIS A 207 21.12 14.52 13.89
N ALA A 208 22.08 13.60 13.89
CA ALA A 208 23.30 13.69 14.68
C ALA A 208 24.44 14.31 13.84
#